data_d010c30866551309be1981bb6e7bdce2
#
_entry.id   d010c30866551309be1981bb6e7bdce2
#
_cell.length_a   1.000
_cell.length_b   1.000
_cell.length_c   1.000
_cell.angle_alpha   90.00
_cell.angle_beta   90.00
_cell.angle_gamma   90.00
#
_symmetry.space_group_name_H-M   'P 1'
#
loop_
_entity.id
_entity.type
_entity.pdbx_description
1 polymer ?
#
loop_
_entity_poly.entity_id
_entity_poly.type
_entity_poly.pdbx_seq_one_letter_code
_entity_poly.pdbx_strand_id
1 'polypeptide(L)' 'MRNIETYEEDIMETLLEEILECDNAVDQFKLIERYNAFVTARAKRLESEAGRAKPKG' A
#
# COMPACT_ATOMS: atom_id res chain seq x y z
N MET A 1 1.93 17.38 -12.45
CA MET A 1 0.87 16.48 -12.14
C MET A 1 1.36 15.33 -11.26
N ARG A 2 0.59 14.99 -10.27
CA ARG A 2 1.05 14.03 -9.32
C ARG A 2 0.58 12.63 -9.66
N ASN A 3 1.48 11.69 -9.56
CA ASN A 3 1.17 10.30 -9.81
C ASN A 3 0.45 9.69 -8.66
N ILE A 4 -0.51 8.81 -8.96
CA ILE A 4 -1.20 8.11 -7.90
C ILE A 4 -0.23 7.15 -7.20
N GLU A 5 0.76 6.67 -7.92
CA GLU A 5 1.74 5.78 -7.31
C GLU A 5 2.55 6.50 -6.26
N THR A 6 2.93 7.75 -6.52
CA THR A 6 3.66 8.52 -5.54
C THR A 6 2.81 8.75 -4.30
N TYR A 7 1.54 9.02 -4.51
CA TYR A 7 0.62 9.26 -3.42
C TYR A 7 0.51 8.00 -2.55
N GLU A 8 0.42 6.85 -3.20
CA GLU A 8 0.30 5.59 -2.46
C GLU A 8 1.57 5.27 -1.71
N GLU A 9 2.72 5.60 -2.28
CA GLU A 9 3.97 5.38 -1.60
C GLU A 9 4.07 6.24 -0.34
N ASP A 10 3.58 7.45 -0.42
CA ASP A 10 3.55 8.33 0.75
C ASP A 10 2.70 7.72 1.85
N ILE A 11 1.55 7.18 1.49
CA ILE A 11 0.68 6.56 2.47
C ILE A 11 1.37 5.38 3.11
N MET A 12 2.05 4.57 2.31
CA MET A 12 2.73 3.39 2.82
C MET A 12 3.85 3.78 3.79
N GLU A 13 4.59 4.83 3.44
CA GLU A 13 5.65 5.30 4.32
C GLU A 13 5.09 5.81 5.64
N THR A 14 3.99 6.54 5.57
CA THR A 14 3.37 7.05 6.77
C THR A 14 2.93 5.91 7.68
N LEU A 15 2.34 4.89 7.09
CA LEU A 15 1.90 3.74 7.87
C LEU A 15 3.09 3.03 8.50
N LEU A 16 4.17 2.88 7.75
CA LEU A 16 5.36 2.24 8.29
C LEU A 16 5.93 3.02 9.46
N GLU A 17 5.96 4.33 9.33
CA GLU A 17 6.46 5.16 10.42
C GLU A 17 5.61 5.01 11.66
N GLU A 18 4.31 4.96 11.48
CA GLU A 18 3.42 4.77 12.61
C GLU A 18 3.65 3.43 13.27
N ILE A 19 3.87 2.40 12.47
CA ILE A 19 4.14 1.08 13.01
C ILE A 19 5.42 1.10 13.84
N LEU A 20 6.45 1.76 13.33
CA LEU A 20 7.73 1.80 14.03
C LEU A 20 7.67 2.59 15.31
N GLU A 21 6.83 3.61 15.35
CA GLU A 21 6.71 4.46 16.53
C GLU A 21 5.71 3.94 17.53
N CYS A 22 4.97 2.93 17.19
CA CYS A 22 3.94 2.42 18.06
C CYS A 22 4.54 1.53 19.14
N ASP A 23 4.26 1.84 20.41
CA ASP A 23 4.76 1.04 21.52
C ASP A 23 3.79 -0.05 21.89
N ASN A 24 2.54 0.10 21.51
CA ASN A 24 1.52 -0.85 21.90
C ASN A 24 1.39 -1.96 20.88
N ALA A 25 1.56 -3.20 21.33
CA ALA A 25 1.53 -4.34 20.42
C ALA A 25 0.20 -4.47 19.71
N VAL A 26 -0.89 -4.20 20.42
CA VAL A 26 -2.22 -4.31 19.83
C VAL A 26 -2.39 -3.28 18.72
N ASP A 27 -2.03 -2.04 19.01
CA ASP A 27 -2.13 -0.98 18.01
C ASP A 27 -1.19 -1.26 16.84
N GLN A 28 -0.01 -1.74 17.15
CA GLN A 28 0.96 -2.06 16.11
C GLN A 28 0.41 -3.14 15.18
N PHE A 29 -0.22 -4.14 15.75
CA PHE A 29 -0.80 -5.20 14.95
C PHE A 29 -1.90 -4.66 14.03
N LYS A 30 -2.71 -3.76 14.54
CA LYS A 30 -3.75 -3.15 13.73
C LYS A 30 -3.16 -2.34 12.58
N LEU A 31 -2.10 -1.63 12.85
CA LEU A 31 -1.44 -0.85 11.80
C LEU A 31 -0.84 -1.77 10.75
N ILE A 32 -0.26 -2.87 11.19
CA ILE A 32 0.31 -3.83 10.25
C ILE A 32 -0.78 -4.41 9.37
N GLU A 33 -1.92 -4.74 9.95
CA GLU A 33 -3.03 -5.24 9.17
C GLU A 33 -3.48 -4.24 8.13
N ARG A 34 -3.55 -2.97 8.53
CA ARG A 34 -3.95 -1.93 7.60
C ARG A 34 -2.94 -1.79 6.47
N TYR A 35 -1.66 -1.84 6.82
CA TYR A 35 -0.61 -1.76 5.83
C TYR A 35 -0.72 -2.92 4.84
N ASN A 36 -0.90 -4.12 5.35
CA ASN A 36 -1.01 -5.29 4.50
C ASN A 36 -2.22 -5.21 3.59
N ALA A 37 -3.34 -4.74 4.12
CA ALA A 37 -4.55 -4.60 3.31
C ALA A 37 -4.31 -3.61 2.18
N PHE A 38 -3.64 -2.51 2.49
CA PHE A 38 -3.38 -1.48 1.50
C PHE A 38 -2.46 -2.01 0.41
N VAL A 39 -1.38 -2.69 0.81
CA VAL A 39 -0.43 -3.23 -0.14
C VAL A 39 -1.08 -4.29 -1.02
N THR A 40 -1.90 -5.14 -0.42
CA THR A 40 -2.57 -6.18 -1.17
C THR A 40 -3.52 -5.58 -2.20
N ALA A 41 -4.28 -4.58 -1.80
CA ALA A 41 -5.21 -3.93 -2.72
C ALA A 41 -4.45 -3.26 -3.86
N ARG A 42 -3.33 -2.63 -3.52
CA ARG A 42 -2.53 -1.97 -4.55
C ARG A 42 -1.96 -2.99 -5.52
N ALA A 43 -1.47 -4.10 -5.01
CA ALA A 43 -0.91 -5.12 -5.87
C ALA A 43 -1.97 -5.69 -6.81
N LYS A 44 -3.16 -5.91 -6.29
CA LYS A 44 -4.24 -6.41 -7.13
C LYS A 44 -4.61 -5.43 -8.21
N ARG A 45 -4.66 -4.15 -7.87
CA ARG A 45 -5.00 -3.15 -8.85
C ARG A 45 -3.94 -3.05 -9.94
N LEU A 46 -2.68 -3.08 -9.54
CA LEU A 46 -1.60 -3.01 -10.51
C LEU A 46 -1.59 -4.22 -11.41
N GLU A 47 -1.87 -5.38 -10.85
CA GLU A 47 -1.95 -6.59 -11.63
C GLU A 47 -3.06 -6.50 -12.66
N SER A 48 -4.20 -5.99 -12.24
CA SER A 48 -5.35 -5.84 -13.12
C SER A 48 -5.05 -4.86 -14.23
N GLU A 49 -4.41 -3.76 -13.89
CA GLU A 49 -4.07 -2.76 -14.89
C GLU A 49 -3.03 -3.28 -15.86
N ALA A 50 -2.07 -4.03 -15.36
CA ALA A 50 -1.05 -4.59 -16.23
C ALA A 50 -1.66 -5.55 -17.22
N GLY A 51 -2.58 -6.37 -16.75
CA GLY A 51 -3.24 -7.30 -17.64
C GLY A 51 -4.08 -6.60 -18.68
N ARG A 52 -4.74 -5.53 -18.27
CA ARG A 52 -5.58 -4.80 -19.20
C ARG A 52 -4.75 -3.99 -20.19
N ALA A 53 -3.71 -3.38 -19.72
CA ALA A 53 -2.88 -2.53 -20.56
C ALA A 53 -1.98 -3.34 -21.47
N LYS A 54 -1.87 -4.62 -21.19
CA LYS A 54 -0.98 -5.45 -21.96
C LYS A 54 -1.39 -5.46 -23.42
N PRO A 55 -0.48 -5.13 -24.30
CA PRO A 55 -0.82 -5.12 -25.75
C PRO A 55 -1.11 -6.52 -26.23
N LYS A 56 -2.02 -6.56 -27.14
CA LYS A 56 -2.33 -7.82 -27.68
C LYS A 56 -1.32 -8.18 -28.65
N GLY A 57 -0.43 -8.73 -28.39
CA GLY A 57 0.71 -9.08 -29.26
C GLY A 57 0.30 -9.28 -30.64
#